data_e743d45c6c91320d7efccc5e6cd8b36c
#
_entry.id   e743d45c6c91320d7efccc5e6cd8b36c
#
_cell.length_a   1.000
_cell.length_b   1.000
_cell.length_c   1.000
_cell.angle_alpha   90.00
_cell.angle_beta   90.00
_cell.angle_gamma   90.00
#
_symmetry.space_group_name_H-M   'P 1'
#
loop_
_entity.id
_entity.type
_entity.pdbx_description
1 polymer ?
#
loop_
_entity_poly.entity_id
_entity_poly.type
_entity_poly.pdbx_seq_one_letter_code
_entity_poly.pdbx_strand_id
1 'polypeptide(L)'
;MNLVTGATGFVGSHVVSQLLARGEKVRALVRPASPAKNLQGMEVEVARGDLTDRASLRGAMAGCRRVYHVAADYRLWAPDTSVLYLNNVVGTRNVLETARETKVERILYTSTVGALGHVQNGRGADEETPVTLAQMIGHYKRSKFLAEAEVTAAARAGLPVVTVNPSTPVGSRDVKPTPTGQMIVDFLNGRMPAYVETGLNLIDVEDVAAGHLLAMEKGRVGQRYILGHQNLSLKEILEILAKVSGRPAPTVRLPHAVAFGVAAVTTLAAQVTRRPPLVSWESVRMSRKKMFFDSSKAVRELGLPQGSIEEALTKSVHWFRKNGYVK
;
A
#
# COMPACT_ATOMS: atom_id res chain seq x y z
N MET A 1 7.40 -23.78 1.27
CA MET A 1 7.93 -22.61 0.57
C MET A 1 6.81 -21.60 0.37
N ASN A 2 7.07 -20.30 0.67
CA ASN A 2 6.15 -19.19 0.43
C ASN A 2 6.69 -18.32 -0.68
N LEU A 3 5.89 -18.02 -1.71
CA LEU A 3 6.23 -17.00 -2.69
C LEU A 3 5.73 -15.63 -2.23
N VAL A 4 6.60 -14.63 -2.28
CA VAL A 4 6.23 -13.23 -2.03
C VAL A 4 6.50 -12.41 -3.29
N THR A 5 5.46 -11.89 -3.93
CA THR A 5 5.61 -10.88 -4.97
C THR A 5 5.70 -9.49 -4.33
N GLY A 6 6.42 -8.56 -4.95
CA GLY A 6 6.63 -7.25 -4.35
C GLY A 6 7.54 -7.27 -3.10
N ALA A 7 8.29 -8.33 -2.90
CA ALA A 7 9.20 -8.55 -1.76
C ALA A 7 10.22 -7.42 -1.55
N THR A 8 10.64 -6.74 -2.61
CA THR A 8 11.57 -5.59 -2.54
C THR A 8 10.91 -4.27 -2.13
N GLY A 9 9.57 -4.24 -2.07
CA GLY A 9 8.79 -3.06 -1.71
C GLY A 9 8.68 -2.83 -0.20
N PHE A 10 8.00 -1.73 0.17
CA PHE A 10 7.81 -1.33 1.56
C PHE A 10 7.12 -2.43 2.39
N VAL A 11 5.85 -2.74 2.10
CA VAL A 11 5.10 -3.78 2.82
C VAL A 11 5.69 -5.17 2.60
N GLY A 12 6.02 -5.52 1.34
CA GLY A 12 6.53 -6.85 1.00
C GLY A 12 7.82 -7.22 1.72
N SER A 13 8.73 -6.28 1.95
CA SER A 13 9.98 -6.56 2.69
C SER A 13 9.74 -6.84 4.18
N HIS A 14 8.72 -6.25 4.79
CA HIS A 14 8.31 -6.56 6.16
C HIS A 14 7.61 -7.92 6.24
N VAL A 15 6.78 -8.28 5.24
CA VAL A 15 6.19 -9.63 5.14
C VAL A 15 7.29 -10.68 5.04
N VAL A 16 8.29 -10.48 4.16
CA VAL A 16 9.47 -11.37 4.05
C VAL A 16 10.19 -11.47 5.39
N SER A 17 10.50 -10.35 6.03
CA SER A 17 11.21 -10.32 7.31
C SER A 17 10.49 -11.12 8.39
N GLN A 18 9.16 -10.99 8.50
CA GLN A 18 8.39 -11.72 9.50
C GLN A 18 8.22 -13.20 9.19
N LEU A 19 8.13 -13.60 7.91
CA LEU A 19 8.13 -15.01 7.52
C LEU A 19 9.46 -15.67 7.91
N LEU A 20 10.60 -15.02 7.61
CA LEU A 20 11.92 -15.52 8.00
C LEU A 20 12.09 -15.60 9.50
N ALA A 21 11.62 -14.62 10.27
CA ALA A 21 11.65 -14.62 11.73
C ALA A 21 10.86 -15.80 12.35
N ARG A 22 9.87 -16.35 11.60
CA ARG A 22 9.12 -17.55 11.97
C ARG A 22 9.78 -18.85 11.48
N GLY A 23 10.98 -18.79 10.88
CA GLY A 23 11.67 -19.94 10.31
C GLY A 23 11.07 -20.44 9.00
N GLU A 24 10.18 -19.67 8.36
CA GLU A 24 9.55 -20.07 7.11
C GLU A 24 10.47 -19.81 5.90
N LYS A 25 10.50 -20.75 4.95
CA LYS A 25 11.25 -20.58 3.70
C LYS A 25 10.50 -19.64 2.77
N VAL A 26 11.22 -18.64 2.24
CA VAL A 26 10.67 -17.59 1.38
C VAL A 26 11.38 -17.56 0.04
N ARG A 27 10.59 -17.56 -1.04
CA ARG A 27 11.01 -17.21 -2.39
C ARG A 27 10.47 -15.81 -2.74
N ALA A 28 11.36 -14.90 -3.09
CA ALA A 28 11.03 -13.53 -3.47
C ALA A 28 10.96 -13.41 -5.00
N LEU A 29 9.81 -13.01 -5.56
CA LEU A 29 9.73 -12.66 -6.99
C LEU A 29 10.29 -11.25 -7.16
N VAL A 30 11.38 -11.14 -7.92
CA VAL A 30 12.10 -9.89 -8.15
C VAL A 30 12.22 -9.64 -9.65
N ARG A 31 11.78 -8.46 -10.10
CA ARG A 31 11.95 -8.07 -11.51
C ARG A 31 13.44 -7.95 -11.85
N PRO A 32 13.87 -8.31 -13.09
CA PRO A 32 15.29 -8.28 -13.47
C PRO A 32 15.99 -6.95 -13.14
N ALA A 33 15.35 -5.82 -13.43
CA ALA A 33 15.89 -4.48 -13.22
C ALA A 33 15.62 -3.87 -11.83
N SER A 34 14.96 -4.60 -10.91
CA SER A 34 14.63 -4.03 -9.59
C SER A 34 15.80 -4.14 -8.62
N PRO A 35 16.17 -3.04 -7.96
CA PRO A 35 17.13 -3.11 -6.86
C PRO A 35 16.51 -3.88 -5.71
N ALA A 36 17.26 -4.83 -5.14
CA ALA A 36 16.82 -5.65 -4.01
C ALA A 36 17.30 -5.11 -2.65
N LYS A 37 17.46 -3.79 -2.52
CA LYS A 37 18.02 -3.14 -1.33
C LYS A 37 17.34 -3.60 -0.02
N ASN A 38 16.02 -3.72 -0.02
CA ASN A 38 15.25 -4.15 1.15
C ASN A 38 15.40 -5.64 1.50
N LEU A 39 16.01 -6.45 0.62
CA LEU A 39 16.26 -7.87 0.86
C LEU A 39 17.73 -8.16 1.23
N GLN A 40 18.59 -7.15 1.31
CA GLN A 40 19.98 -7.33 1.71
C GLN A 40 20.07 -7.91 3.12
N GLY A 41 20.88 -8.96 3.28
CA GLY A 41 21.05 -9.67 4.55
C GLY A 41 19.91 -10.61 4.93
N MET A 42 18.91 -10.81 4.06
CA MET A 42 17.82 -11.77 4.27
C MET A 42 18.09 -13.07 3.49
N GLU A 43 17.91 -14.21 4.16
CA GLU A 43 18.04 -15.55 3.55
C GLU A 43 16.78 -15.89 2.73
N VAL A 44 16.70 -15.37 1.51
CA VAL A 44 15.60 -15.61 0.59
C VAL A 44 16.07 -16.25 -0.71
N GLU A 45 15.29 -17.18 -1.24
CA GLU A 45 15.46 -17.63 -2.61
C GLU A 45 14.93 -16.56 -3.57
N VAL A 46 15.75 -16.11 -4.50
CA VAL A 46 15.35 -15.09 -5.49
C VAL A 46 14.91 -15.75 -6.78
N ALA A 47 13.62 -15.62 -7.13
CA ALA A 47 13.11 -15.94 -8.45
C ALA A 47 13.06 -14.66 -9.31
N ARG A 48 13.70 -14.65 -10.47
CA ARG A 48 13.62 -13.55 -11.43
C ARG A 48 12.38 -13.69 -12.31
N GLY A 49 11.56 -12.65 -12.39
CA GLY A 49 10.34 -12.68 -13.19
C GLY A 49 9.51 -11.41 -13.08
N ASP A 50 8.45 -11.37 -13.86
CA ASP A 50 7.50 -10.25 -13.91
C ASP A 50 6.05 -10.76 -13.84
N LEU A 51 5.15 -9.97 -13.26
CA LEU A 51 3.72 -10.32 -13.15
C LEU A 51 3.04 -10.45 -14.52
N THR A 52 3.60 -9.80 -15.53
CA THR A 52 3.09 -9.84 -16.91
C THR A 52 3.61 -11.04 -17.71
N ASP A 53 4.57 -11.79 -17.17
CA ASP A 53 5.14 -13.00 -17.76
C ASP A 53 4.72 -14.27 -16.99
N ARG A 54 3.72 -14.97 -17.51
CA ARG A 54 3.20 -16.21 -16.90
C ARG A 54 4.22 -17.34 -16.84
N ALA A 55 5.18 -17.39 -17.76
CA ALA A 55 6.22 -18.43 -17.76
C ALA A 55 7.13 -18.22 -16.53
N SER A 56 7.55 -16.98 -16.27
CA SER A 56 8.34 -16.66 -15.08
C SER A 56 7.56 -16.89 -13.77
N LEU A 57 6.25 -16.62 -13.77
CA LEU A 57 5.39 -16.90 -12.61
C LEU A 57 5.28 -18.39 -12.32
N ARG A 58 5.12 -19.25 -13.34
CA ARG A 58 5.11 -20.72 -13.18
C ARG A 58 6.41 -21.22 -12.54
N GLY A 59 7.54 -20.75 -13.03
CA GLY A 59 8.84 -21.08 -12.45
C GLY A 59 8.96 -20.63 -11.00
N ALA A 60 8.51 -19.40 -10.71
CA ALA A 60 8.54 -18.84 -9.34
C ALA A 60 7.59 -19.57 -8.37
N MET A 61 6.44 -20.06 -8.84
CA MET A 61 5.45 -20.77 -8.01
C MET A 61 5.74 -22.26 -7.86
N ALA A 62 6.64 -22.83 -8.65
CA ALA A 62 6.97 -24.25 -8.58
C ALA A 62 7.40 -24.64 -7.16
N GLY A 63 6.69 -25.61 -6.54
CA GLY A 63 6.95 -26.09 -5.18
C GLY A 63 6.54 -25.12 -4.05
N CYS A 64 5.87 -24.02 -4.37
CA CYS A 64 5.33 -23.09 -3.37
C CYS A 64 3.94 -23.56 -2.92
N ARG A 65 3.73 -23.57 -1.60
CA ARG A 65 2.42 -23.89 -0.99
C ARG A 65 1.54 -22.64 -0.86
N ARG A 66 2.15 -21.49 -0.58
CA ARG A 66 1.45 -20.23 -0.33
C ARG A 66 2.01 -19.11 -1.20
N VAL A 67 1.12 -18.19 -1.61
CA VAL A 67 1.50 -16.99 -2.36
C VAL A 67 1.02 -15.75 -1.63
N TYR A 68 1.95 -14.87 -1.28
CA TYR A 68 1.67 -13.51 -0.80
C TYR A 68 1.82 -12.56 -1.99
N HIS A 69 0.69 -12.18 -2.59
CA HIS A 69 0.71 -11.25 -3.73
C HIS A 69 0.63 -9.81 -3.22
N VAL A 70 1.82 -9.24 -2.91
CA VAL A 70 1.96 -7.88 -2.36
C VAL A 70 2.32 -6.86 -3.43
N ALA A 71 2.79 -7.31 -4.60
CA ALA A 71 3.18 -6.43 -5.69
C ALA A 71 2.01 -5.60 -6.20
N ALA A 72 2.24 -4.29 -6.31
CA ALA A 72 1.34 -3.35 -6.95
C ALA A 72 2.11 -2.15 -7.52
N ASP A 73 1.59 -1.54 -8.57
CA ASP A 73 2.01 -0.23 -9.01
C ASP A 73 1.11 0.83 -8.32
N TYR A 74 1.68 1.54 -7.34
CA TYR A 74 0.95 2.48 -6.48
C TYR A 74 1.15 3.95 -6.87
N ARG A 75 1.73 4.22 -8.05
CA ARG A 75 1.93 5.59 -8.54
C ARG A 75 0.59 6.29 -8.73
N LEU A 76 0.44 7.47 -8.12
CA LEU A 76 -0.75 8.31 -8.29
C LEU A 76 -0.72 9.05 -9.64
N TRP A 77 0.46 9.17 -10.26
CA TRP A 77 0.66 9.77 -11.57
C TRP A 77 1.63 8.92 -12.41
N ALA A 78 1.34 8.77 -13.68
CA ALA A 78 2.21 8.14 -14.67
C ALA A 78 1.99 8.81 -16.04
N PRO A 79 3.04 8.98 -16.88
CA PRO A 79 2.89 9.49 -18.25
C PRO A 79 1.97 8.62 -19.11
N ASP A 80 2.08 7.31 -18.94
CA ASP A 80 1.17 6.31 -19.50
C ASP A 80 0.46 5.57 -18.36
N THR A 81 -0.84 5.79 -18.24
CA THR A 81 -1.64 5.18 -17.19
C THR A 81 -2.04 3.73 -17.47
N SER A 82 -1.89 3.25 -18.72
CA SER A 82 -2.17 1.86 -19.11
C SER A 82 -1.28 0.88 -18.35
N VAL A 83 -0.05 1.29 -18.02
CA VAL A 83 0.91 0.50 -17.23
C VAL A 83 0.36 0.13 -15.84
N LEU A 84 -0.46 1.01 -15.22
CA LEU A 84 -1.09 0.71 -13.94
C LEU A 84 -2.09 -0.45 -14.06
N TYR A 85 -2.87 -0.48 -15.14
CA TYR A 85 -3.83 -1.57 -15.39
C TYR A 85 -3.10 -2.86 -15.79
N LEU A 86 -2.05 -2.77 -16.61
CA LEU A 86 -1.22 -3.92 -16.96
C LEU A 86 -0.63 -4.58 -15.71
N ASN A 87 0.01 -3.80 -14.84
CA ASN A 87 0.64 -4.33 -13.64
C ASN A 87 -0.37 -4.79 -12.59
N ASN A 88 -1.42 -3.99 -12.32
CA ASN A 88 -2.33 -4.27 -11.21
C ASN A 88 -3.46 -5.24 -11.60
N VAL A 89 -4.03 -5.15 -12.80
CA VAL A 89 -5.15 -6.01 -13.21
C VAL A 89 -4.64 -7.25 -13.93
N VAL A 90 -3.92 -7.07 -15.04
CA VAL A 90 -3.42 -8.21 -15.82
C VAL A 90 -2.40 -9.01 -15.01
N GLY A 91 -1.48 -8.34 -14.31
CA GLY A 91 -0.52 -8.99 -13.43
C GLY A 91 -1.19 -9.80 -12.32
N THR A 92 -2.24 -9.27 -11.68
CA THR A 92 -3.01 -10.02 -10.67
C THR A 92 -3.72 -11.23 -11.28
N ARG A 93 -4.38 -11.07 -12.44
CA ARG A 93 -5.01 -12.18 -13.16
C ARG A 93 -3.99 -13.30 -13.45
N ASN A 94 -2.81 -12.96 -13.98
CA ASN A 94 -1.76 -13.91 -14.24
C ASN A 94 -1.30 -14.68 -12.99
N VAL A 95 -1.18 -13.98 -11.83
CA VAL A 95 -0.86 -14.63 -10.56
C VAL A 95 -1.94 -15.62 -10.16
N LEU A 96 -3.22 -15.24 -10.24
CA LEU A 96 -4.35 -16.12 -9.87
C LEU A 96 -4.45 -17.35 -10.76
N GLU A 97 -4.32 -17.18 -12.08
CA GLU A 97 -4.36 -18.28 -13.05
C GLU A 97 -3.16 -19.23 -12.86
N THR A 98 -1.94 -18.67 -12.68
CA THR A 98 -0.75 -19.48 -12.44
C THR A 98 -0.86 -20.23 -11.11
N ALA A 99 -1.37 -19.60 -10.06
CA ALA A 99 -1.58 -20.26 -8.77
C ALA A 99 -2.58 -21.43 -8.87
N ARG A 100 -3.60 -21.31 -9.71
CA ARG A 100 -4.52 -22.42 -10.01
C ARG A 100 -3.83 -23.56 -10.75
N GLU A 101 -3.04 -23.24 -11.78
CA GLU A 101 -2.27 -24.22 -12.57
C GLU A 101 -1.26 -25.00 -11.71
N THR A 102 -0.56 -24.29 -10.81
CA THR A 102 0.46 -24.87 -9.94
C THR A 102 -0.11 -25.43 -8.62
N LYS A 103 -1.42 -25.42 -8.44
CA LYS A 103 -2.15 -25.97 -7.29
C LYS A 103 -1.65 -25.38 -5.95
N VAL A 104 -1.42 -24.08 -5.92
CA VAL A 104 -1.08 -23.36 -4.68
C VAL A 104 -2.20 -23.56 -3.65
N GLU A 105 -1.85 -23.92 -2.41
CA GLU A 105 -2.81 -24.24 -1.36
C GLU A 105 -3.58 -23.00 -0.87
N ARG A 106 -2.93 -21.83 -0.89
CA ARG A 106 -3.55 -20.59 -0.41
C ARG A 106 -2.88 -19.34 -0.95
N ILE A 107 -3.68 -18.32 -1.24
CA ILE A 107 -3.22 -17.02 -1.77
C ILE A 107 -3.69 -15.93 -0.83
N LEU A 108 -2.80 -14.99 -0.51
CA LEU A 108 -3.14 -13.72 0.09
C LEU A 108 -2.94 -12.61 -0.95
N TYR A 109 -3.99 -11.88 -1.26
CA TYR A 109 -3.94 -10.74 -2.15
C TYR A 109 -3.93 -9.42 -1.36
N THR A 110 -2.96 -8.57 -1.64
CA THR A 110 -2.87 -7.24 -1.06
C THR A 110 -3.57 -6.23 -1.95
N SER A 111 -4.76 -5.79 -1.53
CA SER A 111 -5.49 -4.68 -2.11
C SER A 111 -5.10 -3.35 -1.43
N THR A 112 -6.06 -2.49 -1.17
CA THR A 112 -5.90 -1.21 -0.48
C THR A 112 -7.27 -0.72 0.00
N VAL A 113 -7.33 0.02 1.09
CA VAL A 113 -8.56 0.75 1.45
C VAL A 113 -8.98 1.76 0.37
N GLY A 114 -8.03 2.15 -0.50
CA GLY A 114 -8.34 3.00 -1.65
C GLY A 114 -9.33 2.40 -2.65
N ALA A 115 -9.56 1.08 -2.63
CA ALA A 115 -10.55 0.37 -3.43
C ALA A 115 -11.91 0.20 -2.73
N LEU A 116 -12.03 0.66 -1.47
CA LEU A 116 -13.26 0.59 -0.67
C LEU A 116 -14.06 1.89 -0.74
N GLY A 117 -15.30 1.84 -0.26
CA GLY A 117 -16.16 3.00 -0.11
C GLY A 117 -15.68 3.95 0.99
N HIS A 118 -16.32 5.11 1.06
CA HIS A 118 -16.09 6.11 2.09
C HIS A 118 -17.42 6.50 2.72
N VAL A 119 -17.41 6.76 4.03
CA VAL A 119 -18.55 7.30 4.76
C VAL A 119 -18.29 8.76 5.14
N GLN A 120 -19.32 9.61 5.09
CA GLN A 120 -19.20 11.04 5.36
C GLN A 120 -19.51 11.41 6.82
N ASN A 121 -20.00 10.48 7.62
CA ASN A 121 -20.52 10.71 8.98
C ASN A 121 -19.45 10.70 10.08
N GLY A 122 -18.16 10.80 9.73
CA GLY A 122 -17.04 10.78 10.68
C GLY A 122 -16.69 9.41 11.26
N ARG A 123 -17.52 8.37 11.01
CA ARG A 123 -17.17 6.98 11.31
C ARG A 123 -16.26 6.42 10.20
N GLY A 124 -15.44 5.44 10.52
CA GLY A 124 -14.62 4.74 9.52
C GLY A 124 -15.50 3.92 8.57
N ALA A 125 -15.13 3.86 7.29
CA ALA A 125 -15.69 2.91 6.36
C ALA A 125 -15.16 1.49 6.66
N ASP A 126 -15.97 0.48 6.45
CA ASP A 126 -15.65 -0.93 6.67
C ASP A 126 -15.56 -1.72 5.34
N GLU A 127 -15.35 -3.01 5.45
CA GLU A 127 -15.25 -3.93 4.31
C GLU A 127 -16.56 -4.04 3.51
N GLU A 128 -17.71 -3.76 4.11
CA GLU A 128 -19.04 -3.88 3.48
C GLU A 128 -19.54 -2.55 2.90
N THR A 129 -18.81 -1.46 3.13
CA THR A 129 -19.19 -0.13 2.63
C THR A 129 -19.28 -0.12 1.10
N PRO A 130 -20.47 0.15 0.51
CA PRO A 130 -20.69 0.05 -0.92
C PRO A 130 -19.82 1.03 -1.71
N VAL A 131 -19.34 0.58 -2.85
CA VAL A 131 -18.52 1.40 -3.75
C VAL A 131 -18.65 0.94 -5.20
N THR A 132 -18.51 1.90 -6.12
CA THR A 132 -18.53 1.65 -7.56
C THR A 132 -17.26 2.15 -8.23
N LEU A 133 -16.94 1.63 -9.42
CA LEU A 133 -15.80 2.09 -10.22
C LEU A 133 -15.86 3.60 -10.52
N ALA A 134 -17.06 4.17 -10.70
CA ALA A 134 -17.25 5.60 -10.97
C ALA A 134 -16.79 6.50 -9.80
N GLN A 135 -16.82 5.97 -8.56
CA GLN A 135 -16.39 6.67 -7.36
C GLN A 135 -14.87 6.63 -7.15
N MET A 136 -14.15 5.80 -7.91
CA MET A 136 -12.69 5.68 -7.82
C MET A 136 -12.00 6.91 -8.42
N ILE A 137 -11.24 7.64 -7.59
CA ILE A 137 -10.48 8.83 -8.00
C ILE A 137 -9.09 8.40 -8.44
N GLY A 138 -8.72 8.70 -9.70
CA GLY A 138 -7.42 8.38 -10.28
C GLY A 138 -7.26 6.93 -10.74
N HIS A 139 -6.28 6.72 -11.61
CA HIS A 139 -6.06 5.42 -12.28
C HIS A 139 -5.56 4.35 -11.32
N TYR A 140 -4.80 4.72 -10.28
CA TYR A 140 -4.36 3.77 -9.27
C TYR A 140 -5.55 3.10 -8.56
N LYS A 141 -6.47 3.90 -7.99
CA LYS A 141 -7.63 3.34 -7.29
C LYS A 141 -8.52 2.52 -8.21
N ARG A 142 -8.73 2.99 -9.45
CA ARG A 142 -9.48 2.24 -10.47
C ARG A 142 -8.84 0.90 -10.79
N SER A 143 -7.52 0.86 -11.01
CA SER A 143 -6.81 -0.39 -11.31
C SER A 143 -6.85 -1.37 -10.13
N LYS A 144 -6.74 -0.89 -8.89
CA LYS A 144 -6.86 -1.75 -7.70
C LYS A 144 -8.28 -2.27 -7.49
N PHE A 145 -9.30 -1.44 -7.72
CA PHE A 145 -10.70 -1.87 -7.67
C PHE A 145 -10.98 -2.98 -8.69
N LEU A 146 -10.53 -2.82 -9.93
CA LEU A 146 -10.67 -3.84 -10.98
C LEU A 146 -9.89 -5.11 -10.66
N ALA A 147 -8.67 -4.98 -10.14
CA ALA A 147 -7.89 -6.14 -9.73
C ALA A 147 -8.55 -6.91 -8.56
N GLU A 148 -9.15 -6.21 -7.60
CA GLU A 148 -9.91 -6.86 -6.51
C GLU A 148 -11.18 -7.56 -7.03
N ALA A 149 -11.81 -7.05 -8.09
CA ALA A 149 -12.91 -7.74 -8.76
C ALA A 149 -12.45 -9.07 -9.40
N GLU A 150 -11.27 -9.13 -10.03
CA GLU A 150 -10.67 -10.37 -10.53
C GLU A 150 -10.43 -11.39 -9.39
N VAL A 151 -9.91 -10.90 -8.26
CA VAL A 151 -9.67 -11.73 -7.07
C VAL A 151 -10.98 -12.28 -6.51
N THR A 152 -12.01 -11.45 -6.42
CA THR A 152 -13.34 -11.85 -5.95
C THR A 152 -13.97 -12.91 -6.89
N ALA A 153 -13.83 -12.73 -8.19
CA ALA A 153 -14.30 -13.71 -9.17
C ALA A 153 -13.55 -15.04 -9.05
N ALA A 154 -12.22 -14.99 -8.87
CA ALA A 154 -11.39 -16.18 -8.67
C ALA A 154 -11.76 -16.93 -7.39
N ALA A 155 -12.05 -16.22 -6.30
CA ALA A 155 -12.50 -16.82 -5.04
C ALA A 155 -13.84 -17.54 -5.20
N ARG A 156 -14.80 -16.89 -5.87
CA ARG A 156 -16.10 -17.50 -6.20
C ARG A 156 -15.97 -18.74 -7.09
N ALA A 157 -14.95 -18.77 -7.94
CA ALA A 157 -14.59 -19.93 -8.76
C ALA A 157 -13.75 -20.99 -8.02
N GLY A 158 -13.68 -20.94 -6.68
CA GLY A 158 -13.06 -21.93 -5.82
C GLY A 158 -11.56 -21.76 -5.59
N LEU A 159 -10.93 -20.66 -6.03
CA LEU A 159 -9.53 -20.41 -5.70
C LEU A 159 -9.40 -19.97 -4.22
N PRO A 160 -8.51 -20.60 -3.41
CA PRO A 160 -8.40 -20.31 -1.98
C PRO A 160 -7.65 -18.99 -1.74
N VAL A 161 -8.30 -17.85 -1.99
CA VAL A 161 -7.73 -16.51 -1.86
C VAL A 161 -8.41 -15.71 -0.76
N VAL A 162 -7.59 -15.01 0.04
CA VAL A 162 -7.99 -14.03 1.05
C VAL A 162 -7.47 -12.66 0.64
N THR A 163 -8.26 -11.62 0.83
CA THR A 163 -7.87 -10.24 0.52
C THR A 163 -7.57 -9.46 1.79
N VAL A 164 -6.49 -8.68 1.77
CA VAL A 164 -6.22 -7.66 2.79
C VAL A 164 -6.20 -6.28 2.15
N ASN A 165 -6.77 -5.29 2.83
CA ASN A 165 -6.85 -3.90 2.41
C ASN A 165 -6.06 -3.02 3.39
N PRO A 166 -4.72 -2.90 3.23
CA PRO A 166 -3.94 -1.98 4.05
C PRO A 166 -4.46 -0.54 3.92
N SER A 167 -4.49 0.17 5.04
CA SER A 167 -4.83 1.58 5.07
C SER A 167 -3.61 2.43 4.66
N THR A 168 -3.03 3.18 5.58
CA THR A 168 -1.85 4.01 5.30
C THR A 168 -0.68 3.55 6.16
N PRO A 169 0.13 2.59 5.68
CA PRO A 169 1.29 2.12 6.42
C PRO A 169 2.33 3.23 6.60
N VAL A 170 2.92 3.31 7.79
CA VAL A 170 4.08 4.14 8.11
C VAL A 170 5.13 3.31 8.82
N GLY A 171 6.42 3.63 8.65
CA GLY A 171 7.52 2.87 9.27
C GLY A 171 8.81 2.93 8.46
N SER A 172 9.71 1.98 8.73
CA SER A 172 11.02 1.86 8.07
C SER A 172 10.93 1.18 6.69
N ARG A 173 12.00 1.24 5.89
CA ARG A 173 12.16 0.57 4.57
C ARG A 173 11.28 1.10 3.43
N ASP A 174 10.73 2.30 3.52
CA ASP A 174 10.01 2.95 2.41
C ASP A 174 11.00 3.55 1.39
N VAL A 175 11.78 2.67 0.71
CA VAL A 175 12.88 3.02 -0.22
C VAL A 175 12.43 3.85 -1.42
N LYS A 176 11.21 3.59 -1.92
CA LYS A 176 10.55 4.47 -2.88
C LYS A 176 9.41 5.13 -2.15
N PRO A 177 9.62 6.31 -1.57
CA PRO A 177 8.63 6.89 -0.68
C PRO A 177 7.22 6.75 -1.24
N THR A 178 6.35 6.09 -0.47
CA THR A 178 4.91 6.09 -0.74
C THR A 178 4.39 7.53 -0.68
N PRO A 179 3.18 7.84 -1.14
CA PRO A 179 2.63 9.20 -1.00
C PRO A 179 2.71 9.73 0.44
N THR A 180 2.49 8.87 1.44
CA THR A 180 2.63 9.24 2.86
C THR A 180 4.10 9.34 3.27
N GLY A 181 4.95 8.44 2.82
CA GLY A 181 6.40 8.53 3.03
C GLY A 181 6.99 9.81 2.44
N GLN A 182 6.53 10.22 1.23
CA GLN A 182 6.94 11.48 0.61
C GLN A 182 6.47 12.69 1.43
N MET A 183 5.25 12.66 1.97
CA MET A 183 4.75 13.69 2.89
C MET A 183 5.66 13.81 4.12
N ILE A 184 6.08 12.69 4.71
CA ILE A 184 7.02 12.70 5.85
C ILE A 184 8.37 13.29 5.43
N VAL A 185 8.92 12.90 4.29
CA VAL A 185 10.18 13.44 3.77
C VAL A 185 10.07 14.94 3.49
N ASP A 186 8.97 15.41 2.91
CA ASP A 186 8.74 16.83 2.63
C ASP A 186 8.59 17.64 3.92
N PHE A 187 7.89 17.10 4.92
CA PHE A 187 7.82 17.70 6.24
C PHE A 187 9.21 17.83 6.88
N LEU A 188 10.00 16.75 6.87
CA LEU A 188 11.35 16.72 7.43
C LEU A 188 12.32 17.67 6.74
N ASN A 189 12.11 17.93 5.45
CA ASN A 189 12.91 18.89 4.67
C ASN A 189 12.36 20.34 4.74
N GLY A 190 11.29 20.60 5.52
CA GLY A 190 10.71 21.94 5.63
C GLY A 190 9.95 22.41 4.39
N ARG A 191 9.51 21.48 3.52
CA ARG A 191 8.80 21.79 2.27
C ARG A 191 7.28 21.86 2.42
N MET A 192 6.78 21.80 3.65
CA MET A 192 5.35 21.87 3.96
C MET A 192 5.03 23.12 4.78
N PRO A 193 4.90 24.32 4.15
CA PRO A 193 4.60 25.55 4.87
C PRO A 193 3.16 25.62 5.36
N ALA A 194 2.27 24.79 4.80
CA ALA A 194 0.85 24.77 5.09
C ALA A 194 0.25 23.39 4.82
N TYR A 195 -0.99 23.17 5.29
CA TYR A 195 -1.71 21.91 5.08
C TYR A 195 -3.18 22.16 4.69
N VAL A 196 -3.82 21.16 4.07
CA VAL A 196 -5.26 21.13 3.79
C VAL A 196 -5.99 20.28 4.83
N GLU A 197 -7.27 20.58 5.08
CA GLU A 197 -8.11 19.76 5.94
C GLU A 197 -8.38 18.40 5.29
N THR A 198 -7.80 17.35 5.83
CA THR A 198 -7.99 15.97 5.42
C THR A 198 -7.64 15.02 6.57
N GLY A 199 -7.75 13.72 6.36
CA GLY A 199 -7.38 12.72 7.36
C GLY A 199 -7.11 11.36 6.74
N LEU A 200 -6.30 10.57 7.44
CA LEU A 200 -5.88 9.23 7.03
C LEU A 200 -6.06 8.25 8.19
N ASN A 201 -6.30 7.00 7.86
CA ASN A 201 -6.15 5.91 8.82
C ASN A 201 -4.71 5.42 8.77
N LEU A 202 -3.93 5.62 9.82
CA LEU A 202 -2.54 5.18 9.90
C LEU A 202 -2.42 3.81 10.58
N ILE A 203 -1.39 3.06 10.21
CA ILE A 203 -1.00 1.78 10.83
C ILE A 203 0.52 1.59 10.71
N ASP A 204 1.15 0.95 11.71
CA ASP A 204 2.56 0.52 11.59
C ASP A 204 2.69 -0.52 10.46
N VAL A 205 3.68 -0.37 9.59
CA VAL A 205 3.96 -1.33 8.52
C VAL A 205 4.29 -2.73 9.06
N GLU A 206 4.81 -2.82 10.28
CA GLU A 206 5.07 -4.10 10.94
C GLU A 206 3.76 -4.80 11.31
N ASP A 207 2.74 -4.06 11.77
CA ASP A 207 1.40 -4.57 12.02
C ASP A 207 0.69 -4.97 10.72
N VAL A 208 0.90 -4.20 9.65
CA VAL A 208 0.42 -4.59 8.31
C VAL A 208 1.02 -5.93 7.90
N ALA A 209 2.33 -6.11 8.06
CA ALA A 209 2.98 -7.39 7.74
C ALA A 209 2.45 -8.53 8.62
N ALA A 210 2.29 -8.30 9.93
CA ALA A 210 1.67 -9.27 10.84
C ALA A 210 0.24 -9.63 10.39
N GLY A 211 -0.54 -8.62 10.00
CA GLY A 211 -1.89 -8.80 9.44
C GLY A 211 -1.90 -9.67 8.18
N HIS A 212 -0.87 -9.56 7.33
CA HIS A 212 -0.72 -10.45 6.16
C HIS A 212 -0.53 -11.91 6.60
N LEU A 213 0.36 -12.17 7.56
CA LEU A 213 0.61 -13.52 8.03
C LEU A 213 -0.64 -14.10 8.72
N LEU A 214 -1.28 -13.30 9.56
CA LEU A 214 -2.51 -13.69 10.26
C LEU A 214 -3.66 -13.97 9.29
N ALA A 215 -3.84 -13.14 8.24
CA ALA A 215 -4.86 -13.36 7.23
C ALA A 215 -4.56 -14.60 6.37
N MET A 216 -3.29 -14.90 6.09
CA MET A 216 -2.88 -16.15 5.44
C MET A 216 -3.26 -17.36 6.29
N GLU A 217 -3.14 -17.28 7.61
CA GLU A 217 -3.41 -18.39 8.53
C GLU A 217 -4.89 -18.54 8.86
N LYS A 218 -5.54 -17.44 9.29
CA LYS A 218 -6.87 -17.41 9.90
C LYS A 218 -7.96 -16.84 9.01
N GLY A 219 -7.59 -16.06 7.98
CA GLY A 219 -8.56 -15.35 7.13
C GLY A 219 -9.49 -16.32 6.41
N ARG A 220 -10.77 -16.00 6.30
CA ARG A 220 -11.74 -16.83 5.57
C ARG A 220 -11.59 -16.58 4.07
N VAL A 221 -11.56 -17.68 3.29
CA VAL A 221 -11.49 -17.62 1.82
C VAL A 221 -12.63 -16.75 1.26
N GLY A 222 -12.31 -15.89 0.29
CA GLY A 222 -13.25 -14.95 -0.31
C GLY A 222 -13.56 -13.71 0.53
N GLN A 223 -13.07 -13.64 1.78
CA GLN A 223 -13.24 -12.47 2.63
C GLN A 223 -12.12 -11.46 2.45
N ARG A 224 -12.42 -10.21 2.80
CA ARG A 224 -11.46 -9.10 2.86
C ARG A 224 -11.37 -8.55 4.28
N TYR A 225 -10.20 -8.02 4.63
CA TYR A 225 -9.87 -7.51 5.95
C TYR A 225 -9.11 -6.20 5.84
N ILE A 226 -9.63 -5.13 6.44
CA ILE A 226 -8.94 -3.85 6.52
C ILE A 226 -7.80 -3.97 7.53
N LEU A 227 -6.57 -3.72 7.08
CA LEU A 227 -5.41 -3.60 7.96
C LEU A 227 -5.18 -2.11 8.23
N GLY A 228 -5.80 -1.62 9.30
CA GLY A 228 -5.80 -0.22 9.73
C GLY A 228 -5.72 -0.09 11.24
N HIS A 229 -5.46 1.15 11.72
CA HIS A 229 -5.44 1.43 13.16
C HIS A 229 -6.09 2.78 13.46
N GLN A 230 -5.34 3.88 13.54
CA GLN A 230 -5.86 5.16 14.00
C GLN A 230 -6.32 6.07 12.84
N ASN A 231 -7.53 6.60 12.98
CA ASN A 231 -8.06 7.66 12.14
C ASN A 231 -7.57 9.02 12.67
N LEU A 232 -6.66 9.66 11.96
CA LEU A 232 -6.05 10.93 12.34
C LEU A 232 -6.26 11.99 11.26
N SER A 233 -6.56 13.23 11.67
CA SER A 233 -6.49 14.38 10.76
C SER A 233 -5.05 14.63 10.32
N LEU A 234 -4.85 15.26 9.17
CA LEU A 234 -3.51 15.63 8.71
C LEU A 234 -2.81 16.55 9.73
N LYS A 235 -3.56 17.40 10.43
CA LYS A 235 -3.04 18.26 11.50
C LYS A 235 -2.44 17.41 12.63
N GLU A 236 -3.19 16.44 13.17
CA GLU A 236 -2.70 15.53 14.22
C GLU A 236 -1.46 14.74 13.78
N ILE A 237 -1.44 14.25 12.53
CA ILE A 237 -0.26 13.56 11.97
C ILE A 237 0.97 14.48 11.96
N LEU A 238 0.79 15.75 11.55
CA LEU A 238 1.88 16.72 11.51
C LEU A 238 2.34 17.15 12.91
N GLU A 239 1.44 17.20 13.89
CA GLU A 239 1.77 17.44 15.30
C GLU A 239 2.60 16.29 15.89
N ILE A 240 2.23 15.02 15.60
CA ILE A 240 3.04 13.86 16.00
C ILE A 240 4.42 13.90 15.32
N LEU A 241 4.47 14.20 14.01
CA LEU A 241 5.73 14.35 13.29
C LEU A 241 6.61 15.46 13.88
N ALA A 242 6.01 16.59 14.28
CA ALA A 242 6.73 17.67 14.95
C ALA A 242 7.36 17.21 16.27
N LYS A 243 6.59 16.50 17.10
CA LYS A 243 7.04 15.94 18.37
C LYS A 243 8.23 14.99 18.19
N VAL A 244 8.12 14.02 17.26
CA VAL A 244 9.15 12.98 17.08
C VAL A 244 10.36 13.44 16.27
N SER A 245 10.24 14.51 15.49
CA SER A 245 11.33 15.00 14.65
C SER A 245 12.04 16.23 15.18
N GLY A 246 11.42 16.97 16.10
CA GLY A 246 11.89 18.26 16.61
C GLY A 246 11.64 19.45 15.64
N ARG A 247 10.93 19.23 14.51
CA ARG A 247 10.58 20.30 13.58
C ARG A 247 9.20 20.88 13.92
N PRO A 248 9.00 22.21 13.77
CA PRO A 248 7.69 22.80 14.02
C PRO A 248 6.64 22.30 13.00
N ALA A 249 5.42 22.03 13.49
CA ALA A 249 4.29 21.72 12.62
C ALA A 249 3.84 22.98 11.86
N PRO A 250 3.38 22.85 10.60
CA PRO A 250 2.79 23.95 9.86
C PRO A 250 1.47 24.36 10.55
N THR A 251 1.31 25.67 10.76
CA THR A 251 0.12 26.24 11.42
C THR A 251 -0.91 26.76 10.43
N VAL A 252 -0.50 27.03 9.19
CA VAL A 252 -1.36 27.62 8.17
C VAL A 252 -2.22 26.54 7.52
N ARG A 253 -3.54 26.66 7.65
CA ARG A 253 -4.51 25.84 6.93
C ARG A 253 -4.88 26.49 5.60
N LEU A 254 -4.66 25.79 4.49
CA LEU A 254 -5.05 26.24 3.16
C LEU A 254 -6.48 25.82 2.83
N PRO A 255 -7.33 26.73 2.32
CA PRO A 255 -8.60 26.37 1.71
C PRO A 255 -8.36 25.43 0.50
N HIS A 256 -9.24 24.44 0.32
CA HIS A 256 -9.15 23.53 -0.83
C HIS A 256 -9.16 24.25 -2.19
N ALA A 257 -9.86 25.40 -2.29
CA ALA A 257 -9.89 26.20 -3.52
C ALA A 257 -8.47 26.64 -3.96
N VAL A 258 -7.64 27.09 -3.00
CA VAL A 258 -6.24 27.48 -3.25
C VAL A 258 -5.43 26.25 -3.68
N ALA A 259 -5.60 25.11 -2.99
CA ALA A 259 -4.93 23.86 -3.34
C ALA A 259 -5.31 23.39 -4.76
N PHE A 260 -6.57 23.54 -5.18
CA PHE A 260 -7.01 23.25 -6.55
C PHE A 260 -6.35 24.17 -7.59
N GLY A 261 -6.20 25.47 -7.30
CA GLY A 261 -5.47 26.39 -8.20
C GLY A 261 -4.03 25.95 -8.41
N VAL A 262 -3.30 25.61 -7.32
CA VAL A 262 -1.92 25.09 -7.42
C VAL A 262 -1.88 23.77 -8.19
N ALA A 263 -2.79 22.85 -7.91
CA ALA A 263 -2.87 21.56 -8.59
C ALA A 263 -3.15 21.69 -10.09
N ALA A 264 -4.01 22.62 -10.50
CA ALA A 264 -4.28 22.88 -11.91
C ALA A 264 -3.02 23.31 -12.66
N VAL A 265 -2.29 24.31 -12.12
CA VAL A 265 -1.05 24.81 -12.72
C VAL A 265 0.03 23.73 -12.78
N THR A 266 0.27 23.01 -11.66
CA THR A 266 1.33 21.99 -11.60
C THR A 266 0.99 20.75 -12.44
N THR A 267 -0.29 20.38 -12.55
CA THR A 267 -0.74 19.27 -13.42
C THR A 267 -0.57 19.63 -14.89
N LEU A 268 -0.90 20.86 -15.28
CA LEU A 268 -0.70 21.34 -16.65
C LEU A 268 0.80 21.36 -17.01
N ALA A 269 1.64 21.87 -16.12
CA ALA A 269 3.09 21.85 -16.29
C ALA A 269 3.64 20.41 -16.42
N ALA A 270 3.08 19.46 -15.67
CA ALA A 270 3.47 18.05 -15.73
C ALA A 270 3.15 17.39 -17.08
N GLN A 271 2.07 17.79 -17.75
CA GLN A 271 1.73 17.31 -19.09
C GLN A 271 2.76 17.72 -20.13
N VAL A 272 3.28 18.96 -20.01
CA VAL A 272 4.31 19.50 -20.91
C VAL A 272 5.68 18.92 -20.59
N THR A 273 6.07 18.92 -19.31
CA THR A 273 7.41 18.53 -18.86
C THR A 273 7.61 17.02 -18.74
N ARG A 274 6.52 16.23 -18.76
CA ARG A 274 6.49 14.79 -18.47
C ARG A 274 7.10 14.42 -17.11
N ARG A 275 7.17 15.38 -16.19
CA ARG A 275 7.61 15.18 -14.80
C ARG A 275 6.41 15.14 -13.88
N PRO A 276 6.48 14.39 -12.74
CA PRO A 276 5.40 14.37 -11.76
C PRO A 276 5.05 15.80 -11.30
N PRO A 277 3.75 16.14 -11.19
CA PRO A 277 3.34 17.43 -10.67
C PRO A 277 3.72 17.56 -9.18
N LEU A 278 4.00 18.77 -8.72
CA LEU A 278 4.25 19.05 -7.30
C LEU A 278 3.03 18.66 -6.45
N VAL A 279 1.84 19.04 -6.93
CA VAL A 279 0.54 18.65 -6.35
C VAL A 279 -0.34 18.20 -7.51
N SER A 280 -0.81 16.94 -7.51
CA SER A 280 -1.68 16.46 -8.58
C SER A 280 -3.14 16.83 -8.31
N TRP A 281 -3.90 17.02 -9.39
CA TRP A 281 -5.34 17.25 -9.34
C TRP A 281 -6.08 16.16 -8.57
N GLU A 282 -5.69 14.90 -8.78
CA GLU A 282 -6.25 13.74 -8.08
C GLU A 282 -5.96 13.78 -6.59
N SER A 283 -4.74 14.20 -6.18
CA SER A 283 -4.38 14.31 -4.76
C SER A 283 -5.25 15.32 -4.02
N VAL A 284 -5.52 16.48 -4.64
CA VAL A 284 -6.42 17.50 -4.04
C VAL A 284 -7.88 17.01 -4.04
N ARG A 285 -8.35 16.31 -5.07
CA ARG A 285 -9.67 15.68 -5.05
C ARG A 285 -9.81 14.64 -3.94
N MET A 286 -8.77 13.84 -3.72
CA MET A 286 -8.73 12.86 -2.65
C MET A 286 -8.73 13.51 -1.27
N SER A 287 -8.00 14.61 -1.08
CA SER A 287 -7.90 15.30 0.21
C SER A 287 -9.22 15.90 0.72
N ARG A 288 -10.23 16.07 -0.16
CA ARG A 288 -11.59 16.46 0.25
C ARG A 288 -12.34 15.39 1.04
N LYS A 289 -11.86 14.15 1.02
CA LYS A 289 -12.47 13.03 1.74
C LYS A 289 -11.50 12.57 2.84
N LYS A 290 -11.98 12.49 4.07
CA LYS A 290 -11.22 11.84 5.14
C LYS A 290 -11.19 10.34 4.85
N MET A 291 -9.98 9.80 4.72
CA MET A 291 -9.74 8.37 4.49
C MET A 291 -9.76 7.63 5.83
N PHE A 292 -10.93 7.60 6.47
CA PHE A 292 -11.15 6.97 7.76
C PHE A 292 -11.77 5.59 7.56
N PHE A 293 -11.19 4.59 8.25
CA PHE A 293 -11.58 3.20 8.11
C PHE A 293 -11.72 2.53 9.47
N ASP A 294 -12.56 1.51 9.54
CA ASP A 294 -12.77 0.64 10.69
C ASP A 294 -12.11 -0.73 10.41
N SER A 295 -11.12 -1.08 11.22
CA SER A 295 -10.40 -2.37 11.16
C SER A 295 -10.87 -3.40 12.19
N SER A 296 -11.99 -3.14 12.87
CA SER A 296 -12.50 -3.98 13.96
C SER A 296 -12.68 -5.44 13.55
N LYS A 297 -13.03 -5.72 12.29
CA LYS A 297 -13.13 -7.09 11.76
C LYS A 297 -11.77 -7.78 11.79
N ALA A 298 -10.71 -7.14 11.30
CA ALA A 298 -9.36 -7.71 11.32
C ALA A 298 -8.83 -7.89 12.75
N VAL A 299 -9.09 -6.94 13.64
CA VAL A 299 -8.73 -7.05 15.07
C VAL A 299 -9.42 -8.25 15.71
N ARG A 300 -10.73 -8.37 15.53
CA ARG A 300 -11.54 -9.43 16.16
C ARG A 300 -11.26 -10.82 15.57
N GLU A 301 -11.21 -10.95 14.25
CA GLU A 301 -11.15 -12.24 13.56
C GLU A 301 -9.71 -12.75 13.34
N LEU A 302 -8.76 -11.85 13.12
CA LEU A 302 -7.37 -12.21 12.87
C LEU A 302 -6.48 -12.00 14.10
N GLY A 303 -6.84 -11.09 14.99
CA GLY A 303 -5.97 -10.60 16.06
C GLY A 303 -4.95 -9.59 15.54
N LEU A 304 -5.37 -8.70 14.61
CA LEU A 304 -4.51 -7.66 14.05
C LEU A 304 -3.91 -6.80 15.18
N PRO A 305 -2.57 -6.72 15.30
CA PRO A 305 -1.96 -5.87 16.30
C PRO A 305 -2.23 -4.39 16.02
N GLN A 306 -2.18 -3.57 17.07
CA GLN A 306 -2.51 -2.15 17.06
C GLN A 306 -1.38 -1.37 17.76
N GLY A 307 -0.19 -1.39 17.14
CA GLY A 307 1.00 -0.73 17.66
C GLY A 307 0.90 0.79 17.67
N SER A 308 1.74 1.45 18.47
CA SER A 308 1.75 2.90 18.57
C SER A 308 2.08 3.60 17.26
N ILE A 309 1.21 4.49 16.78
CA ILE A 309 1.46 5.30 15.59
C ILE A 309 2.62 6.28 15.80
N GLU A 310 2.81 6.79 17.03
CA GLU A 310 3.95 7.65 17.35
C GLU A 310 5.28 6.90 17.19
N GLU A 311 5.35 5.63 17.65
CA GLU A 311 6.53 4.80 17.45
C GLU A 311 6.76 4.45 15.98
N ALA A 312 5.70 4.15 15.23
CA ALA A 312 5.79 3.87 13.80
C ALA A 312 6.32 5.09 13.01
N LEU A 313 5.83 6.29 13.34
CA LEU A 313 6.33 7.55 12.76
C LEU A 313 7.77 7.83 13.20
N THR A 314 8.14 7.52 14.44
CA THR A 314 9.53 7.63 14.93
C THR A 314 10.47 6.73 14.13
N LYS A 315 10.09 5.45 13.90
CA LYS A 315 10.84 4.51 13.05
C LYS A 315 10.99 5.06 11.62
N SER A 316 9.91 5.64 11.07
CA SER A 316 9.90 6.24 9.73
C SER A 316 10.88 7.42 9.63
N VAL A 317 10.78 8.38 10.57
CA VAL A 317 11.67 9.56 10.64
C VAL A 317 13.13 9.15 10.75
N HIS A 318 13.42 8.23 11.68
CA HIS A 318 14.78 7.71 11.86
C HIS A 318 15.32 7.07 10.58
N TRP A 319 14.49 6.24 9.94
CA TRP A 319 14.88 5.54 8.72
C TRP A 319 15.15 6.50 7.56
N PHE A 320 14.30 7.50 7.32
CA PHE A 320 14.50 8.47 6.25
C PHE A 320 15.76 9.33 6.49
N ARG A 321 16.03 9.75 7.73
CA ARG A 321 17.26 10.47 8.10
C ARG A 321 18.51 9.62 7.82
N LYS A 322 18.53 8.38 8.35
CA LYS A 322 19.65 7.45 8.18
C LYS A 322 19.96 7.09 6.73
N ASN A 323 18.97 7.08 5.86
CA ASN A 323 19.11 6.69 4.45
C ASN A 323 19.27 7.89 3.50
N GLY A 324 19.49 9.12 4.00
CA GLY A 324 19.83 10.29 3.20
C GLY A 324 18.66 10.94 2.43
N TYR A 325 17.40 10.71 2.86
CA TYR A 325 16.23 11.39 2.28
C TYR A 325 16.01 12.78 2.87
N VAL A 326 16.62 13.08 4.00
CA VAL A 326 16.52 14.34 4.72
C VAL A 326 17.88 15.04 4.65
N LYS A 327 17.85 16.30 4.20
CA LYS A 327 19.03 17.16 4.09
C LYS A 327 19.21 18.04 5.31
#